data_a3b214539126cc889f72ad0e0f8f8d7d
#
_entry.id   a3b214539126cc889f72ad0e0f8f8d7d
#
_cell.length_a   1.000
_cell.length_b   1.000
_cell.length_c   1.000
_cell.angle_alpha   90.00
_cell.angle_beta   90.00
_cell.angle_gamma   90.00
#
_symmetry.space_group_name_H-M   'P 1'
#
loop_
_entity.id
_entity.type
_entity.pdbx_description
1 polymer ?
#
loop_
_entity_poly.entity_id
_entity_poly.type
_entity_poly.pdbx_seq_one_letter_code
_entity_poly.pdbx_strand_id
1 'polypeptide(L)'
;MITVELDNFSLREICRSGQCFRMHETAENNTYELVAGDKYLKISQAGSIVNFYCSDVEFICYWVPYFDIDSDYGRYIEKVNPRDTYLSAAVQCGNGIRILRQDLWEMIITFLISQQNNISRIRSCIERHCVR
;
A
#
# COMPACT_ATOMS: atom_id res chain seq x y z
N MET A 1 2.71 17.12 8.97
CA MET A 1 1.53 16.28 8.69
C MET A 1 0.82 16.86 7.49
N ILE A 2 0.55 16.02 6.51
CA ILE A 2 -0.11 16.41 5.25
C ILE A 2 -1.42 15.66 5.17
N THR A 3 -2.50 16.38 4.92
CA THR A 3 -3.85 15.81 4.79
C THR A 3 -4.29 15.93 3.35
N VAL A 4 -4.69 14.81 2.76
CA VAL A 4 -5.20 14.76 1.38
C VAL A 4 -6.50 13.97 1.33
N GLU A 5 -7.36 14.32 0.40
CA GLU A 5 -8.55 13.55 0.08
C GLU A 5 -8.26 12.65 -1.12
N LEU A 6 -8.42 11.34 -0.95
CA LEU A 6 -8.10 10.35 -1.95
C LEU A 6 -9.30 9.42 -2.20
N ASP A 7 -9.77 9.40 -3.44
CA ASP A 7 -10.74 8.42 -3.89
C ASP A 7 -10.07 7.12 -4.30
N ASN A 8 -10.82 6.02 -4.18
CA ASN A 8 -10.32 4.68 -4.51
C ASN A 8 -8.95 4.38 -3.84
N PHE A 9 -8.86 4.68 -2.53
CA PHE A 9 -7.67 4.49 -1.73
C PHE A 9 -8.06 3.88 -0.38
N SER A 10 -7.45 2.76 -0.02
CA SER A 10 -7.70 2.07 1.25
C SER A 10 -6.40 1.52 1.84
N LEU A 11 -5.93 2.12 2.93
CA LEU A 11 -4.74 1.63 3.64
C LEU A 11 -4.90 0.20 4.11
N ARG A 12 -6.10 -0.17 4.54
CA ARG A 12 -6.43 -1.53 4.98
C ARG A 12 -6.24 -2.54 3.85
N GLU A 13 -6.80 -2.24 2.68
CA GLU A 13 -6.71 -3.15 1.53
C GLU A 13 -5.29 -3.16 0.94
N ILE A 14 -4.59 -2.04 0.91
CA ILE A 14 -3.18 -1.95 0.53
C ILE A 14 -2.32 -2.81 1.47
N CYS A 15 -2.49 -2.68 2.78
CA CYS A 15 -1.74 -3.46 3.79
C CYS A 15 -2.00 -4.97 3.66
N ARG A 16 -3.20 -5.37 3.27
CA ARG A 16 -3.61 -6.77 3.11
C ARG A 16 -3.29 -7.35 1.73
N SER A 17 -3.01 -6.53 0.75
CA SER A 17 -2.79 -6.95 -0.64
C SER A 17 -1.57 -7.85 -0.84
N GLY A 18 -0.66 -7.90 0.14
CA GLY A 18 0.56 -8.69 0.05
C GLY A 18 1.66 -8.05 -0.80
N GLN A 19 1.51 -6.79 -1.20
CA GLN A 19 2.53 -6.06 -1.97
C GLN A 19 3.69 -5.63 -1.07
N CYS A 20 3.42 -5.16 0.14
CA CYS A 20 4.43 -4.69 1.09
C CYS A 20 4.29 -5.42 2.42
N PHE A 21 5.34 -6.15 2.81
CA PHE A 21 5.36 -6.89 4.07
C PHE A 21 5.88 -6.06 5.26
N ARG A 22 6.44 -4.87 4.98
CA ARG A 22 6.93 -3.91 5.99
C ARG A 22 5.89 -2.84 6.33
N MET A 23 4.62 -3.10 6.01
CA MET A 23 3.46 -2.28 6.40
C MET A 23 2.60 -3.06 7.39
N HIS A 24 2.25 -2.44 8.51
CA HIS A 24 1.40 -3.05 9.53
C HIS A 24 0.47 -2.02 10.19
N GLU A 25 -0.66 -2.49 10.64
CA GLU A 25 -1.61 -1.71 11.41
C GLU A 25 -1.10 -1.53 12.84
N THR A 26 -1.21 -0.33 13.37
CA THR A 26 -0.82 0.00 14.75
C THR A 26 -1.97 -0.28 15.73
N ALA A 27 -1.73 -0.07 17.02
CA ALA A 27 -2.79 -0.13 18.03
C ALA A 27 -3.79 1.04 17.91
N GLU A 28 -3.42 2.12 17.22
CA GLU A 28 -4.30 3.25 16.91
C GLU A 28 -5.20 2.87 15.73
N ASN A 29 -6.51 3.05 15.90
CA ASN A 29 -7.49 2.67 14.88
C ASN A 29 -7.20 3.33 13.50
N ASN A 30 -7.27 2.54 12.44
CA ASN A 30 -7.02 2.97 11.05
C ASN A 30 -5.67 3.70 10.85
N THR A 31 -4.68 3.38 11.67
CA THR A 31 -3.34 3.95 11.59
C THR A 31 -2.34 2.85 11.27
N TYR A 32 -1.45 3.13 10.33
CA TYR A 32 -0.48 2.19 9.79
C TYR A 32 0.93 2.77 9.86
N GLU A 33 1.88 1.89 10.04
CA GLU A 33 3.30 2.17 9.90
C GLU A 33 3.86 1.41 8.72
N LEU A 34 4.71 2.08 7.96
CA LEU A 34 5.31 1.58 6.73
C LEU A 34 6.78 1.94 6.69
N VAL A 35 7.60 0.96 6.33
CA VAL A 35 8.99 1.20 5.96
C VAL A 35 9.19 0.81 4.51
N ALA A 36 9.70 1.72 3.69
CA ALA A 36 9.99 1.52 2.27
C ALA A 36 11.35 2.11 1.93
N GLY A 37 12.29 1.26 1.49
CA GLY A 37 13.68 1.65 1.36
C GLY A 37 14.25 2.11 2.71
N ASP A 38 14.76 3.34 2.73
CA ASP A 38 15.29 4.04 3.91
C ASP A 38 14.27 4.96 4.60
N LYS A 39 13.01 4.98 4.16
CA LYS A 39 11.96 5.87 4.64
C LYS A 39 11.00 5.16 5.59
N TYR A 40 10.60 5.88 6.63
CA TYR A 40 9.55 5.49 7.55
C TYR A 40 8.36 6.43 7.39
N LEU A 41 7.16 5.88 7.38
CA LEU A 41 5.92 6.65 7.34
C LEU A 41 4.93 6.11 8.37
N LYS A 42 4.40 7.01 9.21
CA LYS A 42 3.13 6.81 9.89
C LYS A 42 2.04 7.44 9.03
N ILE A 43 0.94 6.73 8.82
CA ILE A 43 -0.15 7.15 7.95
C ILE A 43 -1.48 6.70 8.55
N SER A 44 -2.50 7.56 8.49
CA SER A 44 -3.83 7.23 9.00
C SER A 44 -4.92 7.59 8.00
N GLN A 45 -6.06 6.90 8.08
CA GLN A 45 -7.17 7.13 7.16
C GLN A 45 -8.50 7.19 7.89
N ALA A 46 -9.33 8.18 7.51
CA ALA A 46 -10.71 8.32 7.97
C ALA A 46 -11.60 8.62 6.74
N GLY A 47 -12.27 7.60 6.21
CA GLY A 47 -13.00 7.69 4.95
C GLY A 47 -12.08 7.99 3.78
N SER A 48 -12.34 9.05 3.01
CA SER A 48 -11.47 9.52 1.92
C SER A 48 -10.30 10.38 2.40
N ILE A 49 -10.29 10.80 3.67
CA ILE A 49 -9.24 11.65 4.23
C ILE A 49 -8.06 10.80 4.70
N VAL A 50 -6.88 11.08 4.17
CA VAL A 50 -5.64 10.39 4.50
C VAL A 50 -4.62 11.40 5.04
N ASN A 51 -4.03 11.07 6.19
CA ASN A 51 -3.02 11.88 6.85
C ASN A 51 -1.65 11.21 6.76
N PHE A 52 -0.71 11.88 6.12
CA PHE A 52 0.68 11.46 6.03
C PHE A 52 1.51 12.23 7.07
N TYR A 53 2.16 11.52 7.98
CA TYR A 53 2.99 12.12 9.02
C TYR A 53 4.45 12.22 8.55
N CYS A 54 4.68 13.08 7.56
CA CYS A 54 5.99 13.33 6.97
C CYS A 54 6.15 14.82 6.59
N SER A 55 7.27 15.22 6.01
CA SER A 55 7.51 16.55 5.45
C SER A 55 6.87 16.69 4.06
N ASP A 56 6.64 17.93 3.61
CA ASP A 56 6.07 18.22 2.29
C ASP A 56 6.96 17.69 1.15
N VAL A 57 8.27 17.84 1.31
CA VAL A 57 9.25 17.36 0.32
C VAL A 57 9.22 15.84 0.23
N GLU A 58 9.18 15.16 1.37
CA GLU A 58 9.11 13.69 1.40
C GLU A 58 7.79 13.17 0.83
N PHE A 59 6.68 13.83 1.13
CA PHE A 59 5.38 13.50 0.57
C PHE A 59 5.40 13.57 -0.96
N ILE A 60 5.79 14.72 -1.52
CA ILE A 60 5.76 14.97 -2.96
C ILE A 60 6.76 14.07 -3.70
N CYS A 61 8.00 13.97 -3.20
CA CYS A 61 9.08 13.30 -3.92
C CYS A 61 9.09 11.77 -3.74
N TYR A 62 8.52 11.26 -2.65
CA TYR A 62 8.59 9.83 -2.34
C TYR A 62 7.21 9.17 -2.22
N TRP A 63 6.32 9.68 -1.36
CA TRP A 63 5.07 8.98 -1.06
C TRP A 63 4.01 9.13 -2.14
N VAL A 64 3.93 10.27 -2.84
CA VAL A 64 3.03 10.45 -4.00
C VAL A 64 3.33 9.40 -5.09
N PRO A 65 4.57 9.25 -5.58
CA PRO A 65 4.89 8.19 -6.52
C PRO A 65 4.78 6.79 -5.92
N TYR A 66 5.18 6.57 -4.66
CA TYR A 66 5.14 5.25 -4.02
C TYR A 66 3.73 4.66 -3.99
N PHE A 67 2.73 5.46 -3.58
CA PHE A 67 1.32 5.06 -3.54
C PHE A 67 0.57 5.27 -4.85
N ASP A 68 1.26 5.69 -5.92
CA ASP A 68 0.67 6.01 -7.23
C ASP A 68 -0.53 6.95 -7.11
N ILE A 69 -0.37 8.02 -6.30
CA ILE A 69 -1.46 8.94 -5.93
C ILE A 69 -1.99 9.70 -7.15
N ASP A 70 -1.11 10.07 -8.07
CA ASP A 70 -1.47 10.85 -9.28
C ASP A 70 -2.28 10.05 -10.31
N SER A 71 -2.36 8.73 -10.17
CA SER A 71 -3.11 7.88 -11.08
C SER A 71 -4.60 7.85 -10.72
N ASP A 72 -5.44 8.14 -11.69
CA ASP A 72 -6.89 8.08 -11.56
C ASP A 72 -7.41 6.63 -11.72
N TYR A 73 -7.52 5.94 -10.60
CA TYR A 73 -8.03 4.57 -10.57
C TYR A 73 -9.53 4.48 -10.88
N GLY A 74 -10.29 5.55 -10.65
CA GLY A 74 -11.70 5.63 -11.02
C GLY A 74 -11.91 5.40 -12.50
N ARG A 75 -11.07 6.00 -13.35
CA ARG A 75 -11.12 5.80 -14.81
C ARG A 75 -10.86 4.36 -15.26
N TYR A 76 -10.09 3.59 -14.52
CA TYR A 76 -9.90 2.16 -14.81
C TYR A 76 -11.14 1.36 -14.40
N ILE A 77 -11.72 1.68 -13.26
CA ILE A 77 -12.92 1.05 -12.73
C ILE A 77 -14.12 1.29 -13.67
N GLU A 78 -14.30 2.51 -14.16
CA GLU A 78 -15.38 2.88 -15.11
C GLU A 78 -15.31 2.13 -16.45
N LYS A 79 -14.11 1.71 -16.87
CA LYS A 79 -13.93 0.94 -18.11
C LYS A 79 -14.33 -0.53 -17.99
N VAL A 80 -14.62 -1.00 -16.79
CA VAL A 80 -15.04 -2.39 -16.58
C VAL A 80 -16.42 -2.59 -17.17
N ASN A 81 -16.56 -3.60 -18.06
CA ASN A 81 -17.84 -3.94 -18.66
C ASN A 81 -18.78 -4.48 -17.57
N PRO A 82 -19.93 -3.84 -17.31
CA PRO A 82 -20.88 -4.31 -16.30
C PRO A 82 -21.44 -5.72 -16.54
N ARG A 83 -21.34 -6.23 -17.77
CA ARG A 83 -21.76 -7.61 -18.12
C ARG A 83 -20.70 -8.64 -17.73
N ASP A 84 -19.47 -8.22 -17.47
CA ASP A 84 -18.43 -9.10 -16.93
C ASP A 84 -18.58 -9.17 -15.41
N THR A 85 -19.34 -10.17 -14.96
CA THR A 85 -19.64 -10.38 -13.54
C THR A 85 -18.39 -10.71 -12.72
N TYR A 86 -17.41 -11.38 -13.33
CA TYR A 86 -16.14 -11.72 -12.69
C TYR A 86 -15.29 -10.49 -12.41
N LEU A 87 -15.10 -9.67 -13.44
CA LEU A 87 -14.31 -8.44 -13.32
C LEU A 87 -14.99 -7.42 -12.42
N SER A 88 -16.33 -7.31 -12.50
CA SER A 88 -17.12 -6.45 -11.62
C SER A 88 -16.98 -6.85 -10.14
N ALA A 89 -17.02 -8.15 -9.83
CA ALA A 89 -16.81 -8.65 -8.48
C ALA A 89 -15.37 -8.40 -8.01
N ALA A 90 -14.37 -8.60 -8.87
CA ALA A 90 -12.96 -8.33 -8.56
C ALA A 90 -12.72 -6.84 -8.22
N VAL A 91 -13.31 -5.93 -8.98
CA VAL A 91 -13.24 -4.49 -8.71
C VAL A 91 -13.87 -4.14 -7.36
N GLN A 92 -15.02 -4.73 -7.01
CA GLN A 92 -15.64 -4.49 -5.71
C GLN A 92 -14.78 -4.99 -4.55
N CYS A 93 -14.18 -6.18 -4.69
CA CYS A 93 -13.30 -6.75 -3.67
C CYS A 93 -11.97 -5.99 -3.53
N GLY A 94 -11.43 -5.50 -4.64
CA GLY A 94 -10.13 -4.82 -4.69
C GLY A 94 -10.23 -3.29 -4.62
N ASN A 95 -11.40 -2.75 -4.31
CA ASN A 95 -11.58 -1.31 -4.27
C ASN A 95 -10.65 -0.65 -3.24
N GLY A 96 -9.94 0.37 -3.70
CA GLY A 96 -8.99 1.11 -2.88
C GLY A 96 -7.58 0.51 -2.81
N ILE A 97 -7.32 -0.64 -3.46
CA ILE A 97 -5.95 -1.13 -3.62
C ILE A 97 -5.22 -0.26 -4.63
N ARG A 98 -4.02 0.18 -4.26
CA ARG A 98 -3.07 0.87 -5.14
C ARG A 98 -1.91 -0.05 -5.49
N ILE A 99 -1.37 0.10 -6.68
CA ILE A 99 -0.15 -0.61 -7.08
C ILE A 99 1.04 0.18 -6.54
N LEU A 100 1.70 -0.36 -5.51
CA LEU A 100 2.82 0.30 -4.87
C LEU A 100 4.07 0.27 -5.76
N ARG A 101 4.69 1.41 -5.95
CA ARG A 101 5.97 1.53 -6.68
C ARG A 101 7.12 1.37 -5.69
N GLN A 102 7.40 0.13 -5.37
CA GLN A 102 8.43 -0.26 -4.42
C GLN A 102 9.83 -0.25 -5.05
N ASP A 103 10.85 -0.19 -4.20
CA ASP A 103 12.24 -0.37 -4.63
C ASP A 103 12.44 -1.75 -5.26
N LEU A 104 13.13 -1.78 -6.41
CA LEU A 104 13.32 -3.02 -7.19
C LEU A 104 14.09 -4.08 -6.41
N TRP A 105 15.12 -3.67 -5.64
CA TRP A 105 15.92 -4.59 -4.85
C TRP A 105 15.10 -5.20 -3.71
N GLU A 106 14.33 -4.38 -3.01
CA GLU A 106 13.42 -4.82 -1.95
C GLU A 106 12.38 -5.81 -2.49
N MET A 107 11.84 -5.55 -3.68
CA MET A 107 10.90 -6.45 -4.36
C MET A 107 11.55 -7.79 -4.71
N ILE A 108 12.76 -7.80 -5.25
CA ILE A 108 13.48 -9.04 -5.61
C ILE A 108 13.72 -9.88 -4.36
N ILE A 109 14.24 -9.30 -3.27
CA ILE A 109 14.50 -10.01 -2.03
C ILE A 109 13.21 -10.57 -1.43
N THR A 110 12.15 -9.75 -1.39
CA THR A 110 10.84 -10.18 -0.90
C THR A 110 10.27 -11.32 -1.74
N PHE A 111 10.40 -11.24 -3.07
CA PHE A 111 9.98 -12.30 -3.97
C PHE A 111 10.74 -13.60 -3.71
N LEU A 112 12.05 -13.56 -3.54
CA LEU A 112 12.87 -14.75 -3.22
C LEU A 112 12.45 -15.37 -1.89
N ILE A 113 12.21 -14.57 -0.86
CA ILE A 113 11.75 -15.04 0.46
C ILE A 113 10.33 -15.64 0.36
N SER A 114 9.50 -15.13 -0.54
CA SER A 114 8.11 -15.57 -0.69
C SER A 114 7.98 -16.93 -1.37
N GLN A 115 9.02 -17.41 -2.07
CA GLN A 115 8.97 -18.68 -2.79
C GLN A 115 8.73 -19.87 -1.84
N GLN A 116 7.66 -20.63 -2.11
CA GLN A 116 7.23 -21.79 -1.31
C GLN A 116 7.09 -21.49 0.20
N ASN A 117 6.64 -20.27 0.52
CA ASN A 117 6.54 -19.78 1.88
C ASN A 117 5.14 -19.22 2.18
N ASN A 118 4.77 -19.10 3.45
CA ASN A 118 3.52 -18.47 3.86
C ASN A 118 3.74 -17.04 4.39
N ILE A 119 2.68 -16.24 4.40
CA ILE A 119 2.74 -14.80 4.74
C ILE A 119 3.37 -14.56 6.12
N SER A 120 3.03 -15.36 7.13
CA SER A 120 3.58 -15.20 8.50
C SER A 120 5.09 -15.41 8.53
N ARG A 121 5.58 -16.44 7.83
CA ARG A 121 7.03 -16.71 7.75
C ARG A 121 7.76 -15.67 6.91
N ILE A 122 7.14 -15.19 5.80
CA ILE A 122 7.71 -14.13 4.97
C ILE A 122 7.92 -12.87 5.82
N ARG A 123 6.89 -12.41 6.55
CA ARG A 123 6.98 -11.27 7.48
C ARG A 123 8.10 -11.46 8.49
N SER A 124 8.13 -12.59 9.19
CA SER A 124 9.17 -12.88 10.18
C SER A 124 10.59 -12.94 9.59
N CYS A 125 10.75 -13.42 8.35
CA CYS A 125 12.05 -13.39 7.66
C CYS A 125 12.47 -11.96 7.33
N ILE A 126 11.58 -11.15 6.79
CA ILE A 126 11.86 -9.76 6.42
C ILE A 126 12.21 -8.93 7.67
N GLU A 127 11.43 -9.05 8.75
CA GLU A 127 11.71 -8.38 10.02
C GLU A 127 13.11 -8.70 10.54
N ARG A 128 13.52 -9.98 10.55
CA ARG A 128 14.85 -10.39 11.01
C ARG A 128 15.99 -9.85 10.15
N HIS A 129 15.77 -9.65 8.86
CA HIS A 129 16.80 -9.12 7.96
C HIS A 129 16.88 -7.60 7.97
N CYS A 130 15.82 -6.92 8.38
CA CYS A 130 15.75 -5.44 8.44
C CYS A 130 16.19 -4.85 9.79
N VAL A 131 16.53 -5.69 10.79
CA VAL A 131 16.95 -5.26 12.15
C VAL A 131 18.47 -5.01 12.22
N ARG A 132 19.14 -4.68 11.10
CA ARG A 132 20.57 -4.31 11.14
C ARG A 132 20.80 -2.92 10.59
#